data_943f800ed7f05935bb83d7c45a3cb484
#
_entry.id   943f800ed7f05935bb83d7c45a3cb484
#
_cell.length_a   1.000
_cell.length_b   1.000
_cell.length_c   1.000
_cell.angle_alpha   90.00
_cell.angle_beta   90.00
_cell.angle_gamma   90.00
#
_symmetry.space_group_name_H-M   'P 1'
#
loop_
_entity.id
_entity.type
_entity.pdbx_description
1 polymer ?
#
loop_
_entity_poly.entity_id
_entity_poly.type
_entity_poly.pdbx_seq_one_letter_code
_entity_poly.pdbx_strand_id
1 'polypeptide(L)'
;METKTERFCFLVRNMIIDTAIESLRTEGLKFSVDTIAAKLKISKKTISKFFPDKENFAYAIYEKYYSRISERIEEIEKSGNDINFCLLMLYRDASFMIRGEIFNKYKLNDCIYSYVIKLQNELWSRTVSLIAPSASQTDEVALRAIIEGAFENAEKYSVTSESIVEKLVKIL
;
A
#
# COMPACT_ATOMS: atom_id res chain seq x y z
N MET A 1 -29.08 -15.38 2.19
CA MET A 1 -29.11 -14.59 3.47
C MET A 1 -27.86 -14.95 4.25
N GLU A 2 -27.00 -13.98 4.47
CA GLU A 2 -25.79 -14.15 5.27
C GLU A 2 -26.17 -14.35 6.75
N THR A 3 -25.62 -15.37 7.38
CA THR A 3 -25.92 -15.67 8.78
C THR A 3 -25.25 -14.65 9.71
N LYS A 4 -25.81 -14.46 10.92
CA LYS A 4 -25.22 -13.58 11.94
C LYS A 4 -23.75 -13.98 12.28
N THR A 5 -23.46 -15.27 12.21
CA THR A 5 -22.13 -15.83 12.46
C THR A 5 -21.15 -15.50 11.33
N GLU A 6 -21.55 -15.60 10.07
CA GLU A 6 -20.71 -15.25 8.91
C GLU A 6 -20.37 -13.77 8.92
N ARG A 7 -21.34 -12.91 9.18
CA ARG A 7 -21.12 -11.47 9.31
C ARG A 7 -20.14 -11.12 10.44
N PHE A 8 -20.26 -11.79 11.58
CA PHE A 8 -19.33 -11.60 12.69
C PHE A 8 -17.92 -12.05 12.32
N CYS A 9 -17.76 -13.22 11.68
CA CYS A 9 -16.46 -13.70 11.21
C CYS A 9 -15.83 -12.75 10.20
N PHE A 10 -16.61 -12.21 9.27
CA PHE A 10 -16.16 -11.21 8.30
C PHE A 10 -15.65 -9.94 8.98
N LEU A 11 -16.37 -9.41 9.97
CA LEU A 11 -15.98 -8.23 10.72
C LEU A 11 -14.65 -8.45 11.46
N VAL A 12 -14.51 -9.57 12.17
CA VAL A 12 -13.30 -9.90 12.92
C VAL A 12 -12.11 -10.06 11.97
N ARG A 13 -12.28 -10.74 10.83
CA ARG A 13 -11.24 -10.88 9.81
C ARG A 13 -10.77 -9.50 9.31
N ASN A 14 -11.70 -8.62 8.99
CA ASN A 14 -11.35 -7.26 8.53
C ASN A 14 -10.65 -6.45 9.62
N MET A 15 -11.09 -6.51 10.87
CA MET A 15 -10.41 -5.83 11.99
C MET A 15 -8.97 -6.28 12.15
N ILE A 16 -8.68 -7.58 11.97
CA ILE A 16 -7.30 -8.11 12.02
C ILE A 16 -6.47 -7.51 10.90
N ILE A 17 -6.98 -7.50 9.66
CA ILE A 17 -6.26 -6.95 8.51
C ILE A 17 -6.03 -5.44 8.68
N ASP A 18 -7.04 -4.70 9.10
CA ASP A 18 -6.95 -3.25 9.29
C ASP A 18 -5.92 -2.87 10.35
N THR A 19 -5.92 -3.60 11.47
CA THR A 19 -4.91 -3.42 12.52
C THR A 19 -3.50 -3.79 12.02
N ALA A 20 -3.39 -4.78 11.15
CA ALA A 20 -2.13 -5.16 10.53
C ALA A 20 -1.60 -4.06 9.59
N ILE A 21 -2.44 -3.50 8.74
CA ILE A 21 -2.08 -2.39 7.84
C ILE A 21 -1.60 -1.19 8.66
N GLU A 22 -2.33 -0.82 9.70
CA GLU A 22 -1.96 0.30 10.57
C GLU A 22 -0.64 0.04 11.32
N SER A 23 -0.44 -1.17 11.82
CA SER A 23 0.81 -1.55 12.48
C SER A 23 2.00 -1.54 11.51
N LEU A 24 1.83 -1.94 10.27
CA LEU A 24 2.88 -1.83 9.24
C LEU A 24 3.26 -0.38 8.97
N ARG A 25 2.29 0.53 8.93
CA ARG A 25 2.53 1.96 8.70
C ARG A 25 3.22 2.64 9.88
N THR A 26 2.84 2.31 11.11
CA THR A 26 3.29 2.99 12.34
C THR A 26 4.50 2.34 12.99
N GLU A 27 4.58 1.03 12.99
CA GLU A 27 5.60 0.24 13.69
C GLU A 27 6.67 -0.33 12.75
N GLY A 28 6.39 -0.32 11.43
CA GLY A 28 7.30 -0.81 10.42
C GLY A 28 7.84 -2.21 10.72
N LEU A 29 9.13 -2.28 11.00
CA LEU A 29 9.84 -3.54 11.26
C LEU A 29 9.47 -4.25 12.57
N LYS A 30 8.75 -3.61 13.49
CA LYS A 30 8.29 -4.22 14.76
C LYS A 30 6.96 -4.96 14.62
N PHE A 31 6.34 -4.89 13.46
CA PHE A 31 5.10 -5.60 13.18
C PHE A 31 5.21 -7.10 13.47
N SER A 32 4.25 -7.62 14.22
CA SER A 32 4.13 -9.05 14.51
C SER A 32 2.67 -9.44 14.78
N VAL A 33 2.36 -10.74 14.63
CA VAL A 33 1.04 -11.28 14.99
C VAL A 33 0.74 -11.04 16.48
N ASP A 34 1.78 -11.04 17.33
CA ASP A 34 1.65 -10.75 18.76
C ASP A 34 1.17 -9.35 19.02
N THR A 35 1.74 -8.37 18.32
CA THR A 35 1.35 -6.96 18.42
C THR A 35 -0.12 -6.78 18.02
N ILE A 36 -0.55 -7.43 16.93
CA ILE A 36 -1.95 -7.37 16.48
C ILE A 36 -2.90 -8.01 17.49
N ALA A 37 -2.53 -9.20 18.00
CA ALA A 37 -3.33 -9.91 19.00
C ALA A 37 -3.51 -9.06 20.26
N ALA A 38 -2.42 -8.41 20.74
CA ALA A 38 -2.46 -7.53 21.89
C ALA A 38 -3.33 -6.28 21.65
N LYS A 39 -3.18 -5.62 20.51
CA LYS A 39 -3.99 -4.44 20.15
C LYS A 39 -5.49 -4.75 20.09
N LEU A 40 -5.86 -5.89 19.52
CA LEU A 40 -7.25 -6.33 19.39
C LEU A 40 -7.79 -7.04 20.64
N LYS A 41 -6.93 -7.31 21.63
CA LYS A 41 -7.29 -8.08 22.85
C LYS A 41 -7.87 -9.47 22.50
N ILE A 42 -7.31 -10.11 21.49
CA ILE A 42 -7.66 -11.48 21.06
C ILE A 42 -6.45 -12.40 21.18
N SER A 43 -6.70 -13.71 21.10
CA SER A 43 -5.61 -14.70 21.11
C SER A 43 -4.95 -14.84 19.75
N LYS A 44 -3.66 -15.21 19.69
CA LYS A 44 -3.00 -15.63 18.45
C LYS A 44 -3.77 -16.76 17.75
N LYS A 45 -4.34 -17.69 18.53
CA LYS A 45 -5.17 -18.78 18.01
C LYS A 45 -6.39 -18.27 17.25
N THR A 46 -6.95 -17.13 17.67
CA THR A 46 -8.04 -16.48 16.95
C THR A 46 -7.56 -15.97 15.60
N ILE A 47 -6.40 -15.33 15.52
CA ILE A 47 -5.80 -14.87 14.24
C ILE A 47 -5.51 -16.07 13.33
N SER A 48 -4.91 -17.15 13.86
CA SER A 48 -4.60 -18.35 13.09
C SER A 48 -5.81 -19.10 12.54
N LYS A 49 -7.00 -18.89 13.09
CA LYS A 49 -8.24 -19.43 12.50
C LYS A 49 -8.62 -18.74 11.19
N PHE A 50 -8.30 -17.46 11.05
CA PHE A 50 -8.57 -16.68 9.83
C PHE A 50 -7.42 -16.74 8.83
N PHE A 51 -6.19 -16.85 9.35
CA PHE A 51 -4.95 -16.84 8.57
C PHE A 51 -4.07 -17.98 9.06
N PRO A 52 -4.16 -19.18 8.46
CA PRO A 52 -3.47 -20.39 8.93
C PRO A 52 -1.94 -20.27 8.86
N ASP A 53 -1.44 -19.44 7.97
CA ASP A 53 -0.01 -19.16 7.80
C ASP A 53 0.27 -17.68 7.51
N LYS A 54 1.57 -17.34 7.51
CA LYS A 54 2.03 -15.96 7.29
C LYS A 54 1.80 -15.48 5.86
N GLU A 55 1.80 -16.42 4.91
CA GLU A 55 1.62 -16.13 3.49
C GLU A 55 0.19 -15.68 3.21
N ASN A 56 -0.79 -16.46 3.64
CA ASN A 56 -2.21 -16.10 3.54
C ASN A 56 -2.52 -14.77 4.22
N PHE A 57 -1.85 -14.51 5.36
CA PHE A 57 -2.02 -13.25 6.06
C PHE A 57 -1.43 -12.08 5.29
N ALA A 58 -0.23 -12.23 4.74
CA ALA A 58 0.42 -11.21 3.92
C ALA A 58 -0.40 -10.88 2.65
N TYR A 59 -0.86 -11.90 1.93
CA TYR A 59 -1.75 -11.70 0.77
C TYR A 59 -2.99 -10.88 1.14
N ALA A 60 -3.67 -11.24 2.22
CA ALA A 60 -4.88 -10.52 2.65
C ALA A 60 -4.60 -9.06 3.03
N ILE A 61 -3.45 -8.78 3.64
CA ILE A 61 -3.02 -7.41 3.97
C ILE A 61 -2.80 -6.59 2.70
N TYR A 62 -2.01 -7.10 1.76
CA TYR A 62 -1.69 -6.37 0.52
C TYR A 62 -2.91 -6.21 -0.37
N GLU A 63 -3.71 -7.26 -0.55
CA GLU A 63 -4.97 -7.20 -1.29
C GLU A 63 -5.89 -6.09 -0.76
N LYS A 64 -6.12 -6.07 0.56
CA LYS A 64 -6.96 -5.05 1.19
C LYS A 64 -6.36 -3.65 1.09
N TYR A 65 -5.05 -3.53 1.25
CA TYR A 65 -4.35 -2.25 1.14
C TYR A 65 -4.49 -1.65 -0.26
N TYR A 66 -4.17 -2.42 -1.30
CA TYR A 66 -4.25 -1.93 -2.69
C TYR A 66 -5.70 -1.74 -3.17
N SER A 67 -6.67 -2.52 -2.66
CA SER A 67 -8.10 -2.27 -2.90
C SER A 67 -8.50 -0.88 -2.41
N ARG A 68 -8.11 -0.51 -1.19
CA ARG A 68 -8.37 0.83 -0.65
C ARG A 68 -7.69 1.95 -1.44
N ILE A 69 -6.48 1.69 -1.94
CA ILE A 69 -5.80 2.64 -2.82
C ILE A 69 -6.59 2.84 -4.10
N SER A 70 -7.09 1.76 -4.71
CA SER A 70 -7.92 1.84 -5.91
C SER A 70 -9.23 2.61 -5.67
N GLU A 71 -9.91 2.37 -4.56
CA GLU A 71 -11.10 3.11 -4.14
C GLU A 71 -10.78 4.62 -3.97
N ARG A 72 -9.61 4.93 -3.38
CA ARG A 72 -9.17 6.31 -3.17
C ARG A 72 -8.83 7.02 -4.48
N ILE A 73 -8.26 6.32 -5.46
CA ILE A 73 -8.05 6.88 -6.81
C ILE A 73 -9.39 7.30 -7.42
N GLU A 74 -10.42 6.45 -7.35
CA GLU A 74 -11.75 6.79 -7.86
C GLU A 74 -12.38 8.02 -7.18
N GLU A 75 -12.15 8.18 -5.90
CA GLU A 75 -12.59 9.38 -5.16
C GLU A 75 -11.85 10.63 -5.64
N ILE A 76 -10.52 10.54 -5.85
CA ILE A 76 -9.70 11.65 -6.36
C ILE A 76 -10.16 12.05 -7.75
N GLU A 77 -10.37 11.10 -8.66
CA GLU A 77 -10.87 11.34 -10.02
C GLU A 77 -12.22 12.09 -10.00
N LYS A 78 -13.13 11.68 -9.10
CA LYS A 78 -14.45 12.31 -8.95
C LYS A 78 -14.40 13.71 -8.33
N SER A 79 -13.41 13.97 -7.48
CA SER A 79 -13.30 15.23 -6.75
C SER A 79 -12.85 16.40 -7.66
N GLY A 80 -12.05 16.12 -8.67
CA GLY A 80 -11.52 17.11 -9.62
C GLY A 80 -10.49 18.08 -9.03
N ASN A 81 -10.13 17.96 -7.75
CA ASN A 81 -9.20 18.87 -7.07
C ASN A 81 -7.78 18.30 -7.07
N ASP A 82 -6.81 19.08 -7.52
CA ASP A 82 -5.37 18.79 -7.48
C ASP A 82 -5.03 17.29 -7.73
N ILE A 83 -5.64 16.74 -8.79
CA ILE A 83 -5.59 15.29 -9.09
C ILE A 83 -4.15 14.79 -9.10
N ASN A 84 -3.25 15.48 -9.79
CA ASN A 84 -1.85 15.07 -9.90
C ASN A 84 -1.15 15.04 -8.54
N PHE A 85 -1.39 16.05 -7.71
CA PHE A 85 -0.83 16.08 -6.34
C PHE A 85 -1.35 14.92 -5.50
N CYS A 86 -2.65 14.71 -5.48
CA CYS A 86 -3.29 13.64 -4.69
C CYS A 86 -2.83 12.25 -5.16
N LEU A 87 -2.74 12.01 -6.47
CA LEU A 87 -2.30 10.73 -7.03
C LEU A 87 -0.83 10.43 -6.74
N LEU A 88 0.05 11.43 -6.85
CA LEU A 88 1.47 11.26 -6.55
C LEU A 88 1.70 11.01 -5.06
N MET A 89 0.99 11.68 -4.17
CA MET A 89 1.04 11.41 -2.73
C MET A 89 0.55 10.01 -2.39
N LEU A 90 -0.54 9.58 -3.02
CA LEU A 90 -1.09 8.24 -2.84
C LEU A 90 -0.12 7.16 -3.35
N TYR A 91 0.50 7.38 -4.52
CA TYR A 91 1.52 6.51 -5.08
C TYR A 91 2.75 6.40 -4.16
N ARG A 92 3.21 7.53 -3.62
CA ARG A 92 4.30 7.57 -2.63
C ARG A 92 3.98 6.72 -1.40
N ASP A 93 2.79 6.85 -0.85
CA ASP A 93 2.37 6.09 0.33
C ASP A 93 2.28 4.59 0.04
N ALA A 94 1.80 4.21 -1.15
CA ALA A 94 1.79 2.82 -1.59
C ALA A 94 3.20 2.25 -1.76
N SER A 95 4.12 3.02 -2.34
CA SER A 95 5.51 2.61 -2.54
C SER A 95 6.24 2.38 -1.21
N PHE A 96 5.85 3.06 -0.14
CA PHE A 96 6.39 2.81 1.21
C PHE A 96 6.16 1.37 1.68
N MET A 97 5.05 0.74 1.31
CA MET A 97 4.71 -0.64 1.70
C MET A 97 5.59 -1.71 1.03
N ILE A 98 6.37 -1.33 0.00
CA ILE A 98 7.21 -2.24 -0.79
C ILE A 98 8.70 -2.09 -0.47
N ARG A 99 9.08 -1.22 0.44
CA ARG A 99 10.49 -1.03 0.77
C ARG A 99 11.11 -2.35 1.21
N GLY A 100 12.21 -2.73 0.52
CA GLY A 100 12.83 -4.06 0.61
C GLY A 100 13.18 -4.55 2.02
N GLU A 101 13.39 -3.64 2.98
CA GLU A 101 13.63 -3.99 4.38
C GLU A 101 12.42 -4.69 5.04
N ILE A 102 11.18 -4.29 4.71
CA ILE A 102 9.98 -4.94 5.22
C ILE A 102 9.89 -6.36 4.69
N PHE A 103 10.13 -6.56 3.39
CA PHE A 103 10.13 -7.88 2.77
C PHE A 103 11.23 -8.76 3.33
N ASN A 104 12.47 -8.26 3.40
CA ASN A 104 13.61 -9.01 3.88
C ASN A 104 13.45 -9.46 5.34
N LYS A 105 12.91 -8.62 6.20
CA LYS A 105 12.70 -8.94 7.62
C LYS A 105 11.67 -10.04 7.84
N TYR A 106 10.58 -10.03 7.10
CA TYR A 106 9.51 -11.03 7.28
C TYR A 106 9.72 -12.29 6.45
N LYS A 107 10.86 -12.42 5.72
CA LYS A 107 11.16 -13.56 4.85
C LYS A 107 9.94 -13.94 4.01
N LEU A 108 9.31 -12.94 3.41
CA LEU A 108 8.26 -13.19 2.45
C LEU A 108 8.88 -13.95 1.28
N ASN A 109 8.20 -15.01 0.86
CA ASN A 109 8.67 -15.79 -0.27
C ASN A 109 8.56 -15.00 -1.58
N ASP A 110 9.23 -15.48 -2.61
CA ASP A 110 9.26 -14.85 -3.94
C ASP A 110 7.86 -14.67 -4.54
N CYS A 111 6.90 -15.54 -4.17
CA CYS A 111 5.51 -15.45 -4.63
C CYS A 111 4.81 -14.21 -4.09
N ILE A 112 4.97 -13.91 -2.79
CA ILE A 112 4.40 -12.71 -2.19
C ILE A 112 5.07 -11.46 -2.77
N TYR A 113 6.39 -11.47 -2.91
CA TYR A 113 7.12 -10.37 -3.52
C TYR A 113 6.61 -10.10 -4.94
N SER A 114 6.55 -11.12 -5.77
CA SER A 114 6.04 -11.01 -7.16
C SER A 114 4.60 -10.51 -7.21
N TYR A 115 3.75 -10.98 -6.29
CA TYR A 115 2.36 -10.51 -6.19
C TYR A 115 2.28 -9.01 -5.87
N VAL A 116 3.05 -8.56 -4.89
CA VAL A 116 3.05 -7.14 -4.47
C VAL A 116 3.64 -6.24 -5.55
N ILE A 117 4.71 -6.66 -6.23
CA ILE A 117 5.27 -5.94 -7.38
C ILE A 117 4.24 -5.82 -8.51
N LYS A 118 3.45 -6.88 -8.77
CA LYS A 118 2.36 -6.81 -9.73
C LYS A 118 1.34 -5.74 -9.33
N LEU A 119 0.87 -5.72 -8.09
CA LEU A 119 -0.06 -4.71 -7.59
C LEU A 119 0.49 -3.29 -7.71
N GLN A 120 1.77 -3.10 -7.41
CA GLN A 120 2.44 -1.82 -7.57
C GLN A 120 2.54 -1.38 -9.03
N ASN A 121 2.82 -2.30 -9.94
CA ASN A 121 2.85 -2.00 -11.37
C ASN A 121 1.46 -1.62 -11.90
N GLU A 122 0.41 -2.31 -11.47
CA GLU A 122 -0.97 -1.96 -11.79
C GLU A 122 -1.34 -0.57 -11.27
N LEU A 123 -0.95 -0.27 -10.03
CA LEU A 123 -1.13 1.06 -9.46
C LEU A 123 -0.37 2.14 -10.26
N TRP A 124 0.89 1.87 -10.65
CA TRP A 124 1.67 2.79 -11.46
C TRP A 124 0.99 3.05 -12.80
N SER A 125 0.61 2.00 -13.52
CA SER A 125 -0.06 2.12 -14.84
C SER A 125 -1.33 2.97 -14.74
N ARG A 126 -2.12 2.80 -13.69
CA ARG A 126 -3.31 3.63 -13.47
C ARG A 126 -2.94 5.07 -13.11
N THR A 127 -1.95 5.27 -12.27
CA THR A 127 -1.49 6.61 -11.88
C THR A 127 -0.99 7.39 -13.09
N VAL A 128 -0.08 6.80 -13.89
CA VAL A 128 0.51 7.48 -15.04
C VAL A 128 -0.51 7.79 -16.13
N SER A 129 -1.49 6.92 -16.34
CA SER A 129 -2.57 7.18 -17.30
C SER A 129 -3.42 8.42 -16.94
N LEU A 130 -3.44 8.81 -15.69
CA LEU A 130 -4.16 9.97 -15.19
C LEU A 130 -3.29 11.24 -15.16
N ILE A 131 -2.04 11.13 -14.73
CA ILE A 131 -1.15 12.30 -14.58
C ILE A 131 -0.44 12.68 -15.89
N ALA A 132 -0.22 11.72 -16.79
CA ALA A 132 0.48 11.91 -18.06
C ALA A 132 -0.14 11.05 -19.18
N PRO A 133 -1.41 11.31 -19.58
CA PRO A 133 -2.16 10.45 -20.47
C PRO A 133 -1.59 10.34 -21.90
N SER A 134 -0.68 11.24 -22.27
CA SER A 134 -0.02 11.25 -23.59
C SER A 134 1.42 10.71 -23.55
N ALA A 135 1.87 10.21 -22.41
CA ALA A 135 3.23 9.68 -22.26
C ALA A 135 3.41 8.40 -23.11
N SER A 136 4.54 8.28 -23.80
CA SER A 136 4.95 7.01 -24.41
C SER A 136 5.40 6.03 -23.33
N GLN A 137 5.51 4.74 -23.67
CA GLN A 137 6.02 3.73 -22.72
C GLN A 137 7.41 4.06 -22.19
N THR A 138 8.28 4.66 -23.01
CA THR A 138 9.61 5.11 -22.57
C THR A 138 9.50 6.26 -21.59
N ASP A 139 8.58 7.21 -21.83
CA ASP A 139 8.36 8.34 -20.92
C ASP A 139 7.78 7.88 -19.59
N GLU A 140 6.87 6.90 -19.60
CA GLU A 140 6.32 6.29 -18.38
C GLU A 140 7.42 5.68 -17.48
N VAL A 141 8.37 4.95 -18.08
CA VAL A 141 9.50 4.36 -17.34
C VAL A 141 10.40 5.45 -16.78
N ALA A 142 10.69 6.49 -17.56
CA ALA A 142 11.51 7.62 -17.11
C ALA A 142 10.84 8.42 -15.99
N LEU A 143 9.54 8.70 -16.12
CA LEU A 143 8.74 9.36 -15.09
C LEU A 143 8.73 8.56 -13.79
N ARG A 144 8.52 7.26 -13.88
CA ARG A 144 8.56 6.39 -12.70
C ARG A 144 9.91 6.46 -11.99
N ALA A 145 10.99 6.34 -12.74
CA ALA A 145 12.35 6.40 -12.19
C ALA A 145 12.63 7.75 -11.50
N ILE A 146 12.19 8.87 -12.08
CA ILE A 146 12.32 10.21 -11.50
C ILE A 146 11.51 10.32 -10.21
N ILE A 147 10.25 9.91 -10.23
CA ILE A 147 9.32 10.03 -9.10
C ILE A 147 9.78 9.15 -7.93
N GLU A 148 10.06 7.87 -8.19
CA GLU A 148 10.53 6.94 -7.17
C GLU A 148 11.89 7.38 -6.60
N GLY A 149 12.83 7.77 -7.46
CA GLY A 149 14.14 8.28 -7.04
C GLY A 149 14.06 9.56 -6.21
N ALA A 150 13.11 10.45 -6.52
CA ALA A 150 12.88 11.65 -5.72
C ALA A 150 12.37 11.30 -4.31
N PHE A 151 11.42 10.36 -4.20
CA PHE A 151 10.91 9.91 -2.90
C PHE A 151 11.94 9.14 -2.07
N GLU A 152 12.74 8.28 -2.70
CA GLU A 152 13.81 7.54 -2.03
C GLU A 152 14.89 8.44 -1.44
N ASN A 153 15.18 9.56 -2.09
CA ASN A 153 16.21 10.50 -1.67
C ASN A 153 15.67 11.66 -0.81
N ALA A 154 14.37 11.75 -0.58
CA ALA A 154 13.72 12.83 0.17
C ALA A 154 14.39 13.07 1.53
N GLU A 155 14.56 12.01 2.32
CA GLU A 155 15.17 12.06 3.65
C GLU A 155 16.64 12.50 3.59
N LYS A 156 17.41 11.96 2.64
CA LYS A 156 18.82 12.32 2.44
C LYS A 156 19.03 13.81 2.20
N TYR A 157 18.11 14.45 1.50
CA TYR A 157 18.19 15.88 1.19
C TYR A 157 17.34 16.75 2.11
N SER A 158 16.76 16.17 3.17
CA SER A 158 15.90 16.87 4.14
C SER A 158 14.73 17.62 3.46
N VAL A 159 14.13 16.99 2.45
CA VAL A 159 12.99 17.53 1.70
C VAL A 159 11.74 16.72 2.02
N THR A 160 10.61 17.39 2.23
CA THR A 160 9.33 16.70 2.47
C THR A 160 8.75 16.13 1.17
N SER A 161 7.97 15.04 1.29
CA SER A 161 7.31 14.44 0.14
C SER A 161 6.34 15.41 -0.53
N GLU A 162 5.65 16.23 0.25
CA GLU A 162 4.75 17.29 -0.23
C GLU A 162 5.50 18.28 -1.12
N SER A 163 6.67 18.76 -0.65
CA SER A 163 7.51 19.70 -1.43
C SER A 163 8.00 19.08 -2.74
N ILE A 164 8.34 17.78 -2.74
CA ILE A 164 8.72 17.05 -3.95
C ILE A 164 7.53 16.99 -4.91
N VAL A 165 6.35 16.58 -4.43
CA VAL A 165 5.14 16.45 -5.25
C VAL A 165 4.72 17.79 -5.84
N GLU A 166 4.75 18.88 -5.06
CA GLU A 166 4.47 20.24 -5.57
C GLU A 166 5.40 20.65 -6.73
N LYS A 167 6.65 20.19 -6.75
CA LYS A 167 7.57 20.44 -7.86
C LYS A 167 7.31 19.54 -9.04
N LEU A 168 7.04 18.25 -8.80
CA LEU A 168 6.70 17.29 -9.85
C LEU A 168 5.43 17.70 -10.61
N VAL A 169 4.38 18.12 -9.92
CA VAL A 169 3.12 18.60 -10.53
C VAL A 169 3.33 19.80 -11.45
N LYS A 170 4.34 20.63 -11.19
CA LYS A 170 4.68 21.79 -12.05
C LYS A 170 5.45 21.43 -13.31
N ILE A 171 5.99 20.22 -13.37
CA ILE A 171 6.80 19.72 -14.48
C ILE A 171 5.96 18.82 -15.39
N LEU A 172 4.96 18.15 -14.82
CA LEU A 172 3.98 17.31 -15.53
C LEU A 172 2.93 18.15 -16.24
#